data_39a29fbc31df494e2b9bb96f5fda15a4
#
_entry.id   39a29fbc31df494e2b9bb96f5fda15a4
#
_cell.length_a   1.000
_cell.length_b   1.000
_cell.length_c   1.000
_cell.angle_alpha   90.00
_cell.angle_beta   90.00
_cell.angle_gamma   90.00
#
_symmetry.space_group_name_H-M   'P 1'
#
loop_
_entity.id
_entity.type
_entity.pdbx_description
1 polymer ?
#
loop_
_entity_poly.entity_id
_entity_poly.type
_entity_poly.pdbx_seq_one_letter_code
_entity_poly.pdbx_strand_id
1 'polypeptide(L)' 'MSKILIVEDEESIADLEKDYLELSGFEVEVANDGQTGLDKALDRKSVV' A
#
# COMPACT_ATOMS: atom_id res chain seq x y z
N MET A 1 -13.50 7.42 -2.68
CA MET A 1 -12.04 7.36 -2.83
C MET A 1 -11.54 5.99 -2.45
N SER A 2 -10.67 5.40 -3.24
CA SER A 2 -10.17 4.06 -2.97
C SER A 2 -8.90 4.12 -2.14
N LYS A 3 -8.79 3.22 -1.18
CA LYS A 3 -7.59 3.01 -0.39
C LYS A 3 -6.83 1.81 -0.92
N ILE A 4 -5.53 1.96 -1.05
CA ILE A 4 -4.66 0.88 -1.51
C ILE A 4 -3.61 0.61 -0.45
N LEU A 5 -3.39 -0.66 -0.15
CA LEU A 5 -2.33 -1.10 0.72
C LEU A 5 -1.24 -1.74 -0.13
N ILE A 6 -0.04 -1.21 -0.05
CA ILE A 6 1.12 -1.79 -0.70
C ILE A 6 1.86 -2.64 0.33
N VAL A 7 2.02 -3.93 0.04
CA VAL A 7 2.82 -4.84 0.86
C VAL A 7 4.11 -5.12 0.11
N GLU A 8 5.19 -4.49 0.53
CA GLU A 8 6.49 -4.59 -0.16
C GLU A 8 7.61 -4.44 0.83
N ASP A 9 8.56 -5.37 0.83
CA ASP A 9 9.71 -5.35 1.73
C ASP A 9 10.87 -4.51 1.18
N GLU A 10 10.83 -4.11 -0.07
CA GLU A 10 11.80 -3.18 -0.65
C GLU A 10 11.25 -1.76 -0.66
N GLU A 11 11.84 -0.88 0.13
CA GLU A 11 11.35 0.50 0.29
C GLU A 11 11.37 1.29 -1.02
N SER A 12 12.38 1.11 -1.83
CA SER A 12 12.49 1.86 -3.08
C SER A 12 11.36 1.51 -4.05
N ILE A 13 10.97 0.25 -4.09
CA ILE A 13 9.85 -0.20 -4.93
C ILE A 13 8.53 0.31 -4.36
N ALA A 14 8.37 0.22 -3.04
CA ALA A 14 7.16 0.70 -2.38
C ALA A 14 6.95 2.19 -2.61
N ASP A 15 8.01 2.98 -2.49
CA ASP A 15 7.94 4.42 -2.71
C ASP A 15 7.54 4.75 -4.15
N LEU A 16 8.08 4.03 -5.11
CA LEU A 16 7.75 4.24 -6.51
C LEU A 16 6.27 3.95 -6.79
N GLU A 17 5.78 2.83 -6.28
CA GLU A 17 4.38 2.45 -6.44
C GLU A 17 3.45 3.43 -5.73
N LYS A 18 3.83 3.87 -4.53
CA LYS A 18 3.06 4.83 -3.76
C LYS A 18 2.92 6.15 -4.52
N ASP A 19 4.02 6.67 -5.04
CA ASP A 19 3.99 7.92 -5.79
C ASP A 19 3.07 7.83 -7.00
N TYR A 20 3.17 6.74 -7.75
CA TYR A 20 2.35 6.53 -8.92
C TYR A 20 0.86 6.49 -8.56
N LEU A 21 0.52 5.74 -7.52
CA LEU A 21 -0.89 5.57 -7.13
C LEU A 21 -1.46 6.85 -6.53
N GLU A 22 -0.67 7.59 -5.78
CA GLU A 22 -1.13 8.88 -5.25
C GLU A 22 -1.39 9.89 -6.37
N LEU A 23 -0.56 9.88 -7.40
CA LEU A 23 -0.79 10.72 -8.56
C LEU A 23 -2.07 10.37 -9.30
N SER A 24 -2.49 9.12 -9.20
CA SER A 24 -3.75 8.65 -9.80
C SER A 24 -4.97 8.93 -8.91
N GLY A 25 -4.77 9.53 -7.74
CA GLY A 25 -5.88 9.92 -6.88
C GLY A 25 -6.25 8.92 -5.81
N PHE A 26 -5.42 7.90 -5.56
CA PHE A 26 -5.68 6.91 -4.53
C PHE A 26 -5.05 7.30 -3.20
N GLU A 27 -5.67 6.87 -2.12
CA GLU A 27 -5.07 6.91 -0.80
C GLU A 27 -4.21 5.67 -0.61
N VAL A 28 -2.94 5.84 -0.23
CA VAL A 28 -1.99 4.72 -0.20
C VAL A 28 -1.38 4.56 1.17
N GLU A 29 -1.32 3.33 1.66
CA GLU A 29 -0.55 2.94 2.83
C GLU A 29 0.48 1.90 2.42
N VAL A 30 1.63 1.92 3.09
CA VAL A 30 2.70 0.97 2.81
C VAL A 30 2.96 0.12 4.05
N ALA A 31 3.01 -1.18 3.86
CA ALA A 31 3.42 -2.14 4.88
C ALA A 31 4.69 -2.84 4.40
N ASN A 32 5.69 -2.93 5.26
CA ASN A 32 6.99 -3.49 4.90
C ASN A 32 7.11 -4.97 5.21
N ASP A 33 6.13 -5.56 5.86
CA ASP A 33 6.10 -7.00 6.10
C ASP A 33 4.68 -7.54 5.97
N GLY A 34 4.57 -8.84 5.74
CA GLY A 34 3.29 -9.48 5.46
C GLY A 34 2.32 -9.45 6.63
N GLN A 35 2.82 -9.47 7.86
CA GLN A 35 1.96 -9.48 9.02
C GLN A 35 1.31 -8.11 9.24
N THR A 36 2.08 -7.04 9.12
CA THR A 36 1.54 -5.68 9.17
C THR A 36 0.57 -5.47 8.01
N GLY A 37 0.90 -5.99 6.84
CA GLY A 37 0.02 -5.92 5.68
C GLY A 37 -1.31 -6.62 5.92
N LEU A 38 -1.30 -7.79 6.57
CA LEU A 38 -2.51 -8.53 6.87
C LEU A 38 -3.41 -7.75 7.83
N ASP A 39 -2.84 -7.18 8.88
CA ASP A 39 -3.60 -6.38 9.84
C ASP A 39 -4.28 -5.18 9.16
N LYS A 40 -3.57 -4.50 8.29
CA LYS A 40 -4.13 -3.36 7.56
C LYS A 40 -5.16 -3.77 6.53
N ALA A 41 -4.98 -4.94 5.91
CA ALA A 41 -5.93 -5.44 4.92
C ALA A 41 -7.30 -5.75 5.52
N LEU A 42 -7.36 -6.08 6.81
CA LEU A 42 -8.61 -6.31 7.50
C LEU A 42 -9.49 -5.06 7.57
N ASP A 43 -8.94 -3.89 7.32
CA ASP A 43 -9.69 -2.63 7.25
C ASP A 43 -10.30 -2.38 5.87
N ARG A 44 -10.46 -3.42 5.06
CA ARG A 44 -11.10 -3.37 3.74
C ARG A 44 -10.37 -2.51 2.73
N LYS A 45 -9.05 -2.63 2.71
CA LYS A 45 -8.22 -1.96 1.71
C LYS A 45 -7.90 -2.90 0.56
N SER A 46 -7.70 -2.34 -0.61
CA SER A 46 -7.14 -3.12 -1.72
C SER A 46 -5.65 -3.35 -1.45
N VAL A 47 -5.21 -4.60 -1.59
CA VAL A 47 -3.83 -4.99 -1.32
C VAL A 47 -3.08 -5.18 -2.64
N VAL A 48 -1.91 -4.59 -2.71
CA VAL A 48 -1.05 -4.67 -3.88
C VAL A 48 0.32 -5.24 -3.52
#